data_e0e8fcbf10ff633bd816c132ac5c2f7d
#
_entry.id   e0e8fcbf10ff633bd816c132ac5c2f7d
#
_cell.length_a   1.000
_cell.length_b   1.000
_cell.length_c   1.000
_cell.angle_alpha   90.00
_cell.angle_beta   90.00
_cell.angle_gamma   90.00
#
_symmetry.space_group_name_H-M   'P 1'
#
loop_
_entity.id
_entity.type
_entity.pdbx_description
1 polymer ?
#
loop_
_entity_poly.entity_id
_entity_poly.type
_entity_poly.pdbx_seq_one_letter_code
_entity_poly.pdbx_strand_id
1 'polypeptide(L)'
;MNKTPQTNLLYIHSDQHSPYVNGCYGDPLVRTPHLDGLAAQGVVLDHTYCPSPICVPSRMSMLSGRHPHENGVWTNNQILDSGIPTLAHAMGAGGYHPVLIGRMHSNGPDQLRGYAERLVGDHGPNQMGGRGVDHGFLSGTAGPGRVSLEKAGHGQSAYQVHDEDVTAATIDFFNRLGVKKRAGQPAEPFSLSVGLMLPHQPFVARRADYEYYYENMFPPRTLEPFGDHLHPHIKAWRSDCGIEAVSEEEIRRARAAYWALVERMDVLIGQILAALRENNLADNTLIVYTSDHGEQVGEHGLWWKQTFYEDSVKVPAILSWPGQLPAGVRSQRVISSLDLNATMLDALDCPALPASRGRSLLPLLRGETTTWDDVAFSELCYDAAGAGGPFPVEGTFQRMIRRGPWKLVYYHGLPSQLFNLEEDPRETRDRATDPACQEVVAELTAEVLNGWNPEDISARLALWREESEVLAGWGRTVQPTDVCRWDLRPEMDFLDEQQMGD
;
A
#
# COMPACT_ATOMS: atom_id res chain seq x y z
N MET A 1 -39.46 14.21 -8.58
CA MET A 1 -38.34 14.58 -7.69
C MET A 1 -37.08 14.36 -8.50
N ASN A 2 -36.31 15.41 -8.82
CA ASN A 2 -35.02 15.26 -9.46
C ASN A 2 -34.09 14.59 -8.40
N LYS A 3 -33.76 13.30 -8.60
CA LYS A 3 -32.70 12.67 -7.79
C LYS A 3 -31.43 13.46 -8.04
N THR A 4 -30.76 13.87 -6.97
CA THR A 4 -29.39 14.38 -7.07
C THR A 4 -28.58 13.34 -7.85
N PRO A 5 -27.74 13.73 -8.84
CA PRO A 5 -26.93 12.75 -9.55
C PRO A 5 -26.05 12.01 -8.55
N GLN A 6 -26.04 10.67 -8.64
CA GLN A 6 -25.19 9.85 -7.78
C GLN A 6 -23.72 10.22 -8.04
N THR A 7 -22.92 10.25 -6.97
CA THR A 7 -21.49 10.57 -7.02
C THR A 7 -20.70 9.46 -7.71
N ASN A 8 -19.75 9.80 -8.56
CA ASN A 8 -18.78 8.85 -9.09
C ASN A 8 -17.62 8.66 -8.10
N LEU A 9 -16.96 7.51 -8.16
CA LEU A 9 -15.73 7.24 -7.43
C LEU A 9 -14.59 6.90 -8.40
N LEU A 10 -13.45 7.57 -8.21
CA LEU A 10 -12.15 7.16 -8.71
C LEU A 10 -11.22 6.90 -7.52
N TYR A 11 -10.99 5.62 -7.20
CA TYR A 11 -10.10 5.17 -6.14
C TYR A 11 -8.79 4.69 -6.75
N ILE A 12 -7.71 5.47 -6.59
CA ILE A 12 -6.37 5.14 -7.07
C ILE A 12 -5.53 4.69 -5.89
N HIS A 13 -4.94 3.52 -5.98
CA HIS A 13 -3.99 3.02 -4.98
C HIS A 13 -2.71 2.51 -5.63
N SER A 14 -1.58 2.98 -5.13
CA SER A 14 -0.24 2.54 -5.49
C SER A 14 0.21 1.36 -4.64
N ASP A 15 1.35 0.78 -4.95
CA ASP A 15 2.04 -0.22 -4.13
C ASP A 15 3.34 0.37 -3.59
N GLN A 16 3.49 0.39 -2.27
CA GLN A 16 4.74 0.75 -1.60
C GLN A 16 5.14 2.24 -1.75
N HIS A 17 4.18 3.17 -1.82
CA HIS A 17 4.50 4.59 -1.89
C HIS A 17 4.67 5.22 -0.50
N SER A 18 5.89 5.59 -0.16
CA SER A 18 6.21 6.37 1.04
C SER A 18 5.71 7.82 0.90
N PRO A 19 4.96 8.37 1.87
CA PRO A 19 4.56 9.77 1.83
C PRO A 19 5.78 10.73 1.86
N TYR A 20 6.92 10.28 2.37
CA TYR A 20 8.15 11.07 2.43
C TYR A 20 8.83 11.25 1.06
N VAL A 21 8.37 10.56 0.02
CA VAL A 21 8.78 10.75 -1.38
C VAL A 21 7.58 11.25 -2.18
N ASN A 22 7.07 12.44 -1.79
CA ASN A 22 5.92 13.07 -2.43
C ASN A 22 6.01 14.59 -2.19
N GLY A 23 5.88 15.41 -3.23
CA GLY A 23 6.01 16.86 -3.16
C GLY A 23 5.02 17.49 -2.17
N CYS A 24 3.73 17.11 -2.21
CA CYS A 24 2.73 17.64 -1.28
C CYS A 24 2.94 17.20 0.18
N TYR A 25 3.82 16.24 0.46
CA TYR A 25 4.27 15.88 1.81
C TYR A 25 5.64 16.44 2.17
N GLY A 26 6.25 17.26 1.29
CA GLY A 26 7.42 18.05 1.58
C GLY A 26 8.77 17.46 1.12
N ASP A 27 8.78 16.45 0.24
CA ASP A 27 10.03 16.05 -0.41
C ASP A 27 10.52 17.17 -1.34
N PRO A 28 11.78 17.61 -1.19
CA PRO A 28 12.29 18.75 -1.96
C PRO A 28 12.78 18.38 -3.36
N LEU A 29 12.87 17.09 -3.69
CA LEU A 29 13.53 16.61 -4.90
C LEU A 29 12.55 15.94 -5.87
N VAL A 30 11.58 15.16 -5.37
CA VAL A 30 10.65 14.41 -6.21
C VAL A 30 9.71 15.33 -7.00
N ARG A 31 9.46 15.00 -8.24
CA ARG A 31 8.54 15.73 -9.12
C ARG A 31 7.21 15.00 -9.19
N THR A 32 6.21 15.48 -8.41
CA THR A 32 4.86 14.90 -8.36
C THR A 32 3.77 15.95 -8.65
N PRO A 33 3.84 16.68 -9.79
CA PRO A 33 2.95 17.81 -10.03
C PRO A 33 1.46 17.43 -10.10
N HIS A 34 1.12 16.19 -10.43
CA HIS A 34 -0.26 15.74 -10.54
C HIS A 34 -0.86 15.40 -9.18
N LEU A 35 -0.12 14.72 -8.30
CA LEU A 35 -0.51 14.50 -6.92
C LEU A 35 -0.52 15.82 -6.12
N ASP A 36 0.45 16.72 -6.35
CA ASP A 36 0.48 18.05 -5.76
C ASP A 36 -0.74 18.88 -6.20
N GLY A 37 -1.11 18.78 -7.48
CA GLY A 37 -2.31 19.42 -8.01
C GLY A 37 -3.62 18.85 -7.43
N LEU A 38 -3.67 17.53 -7.20
CA LEU A 38 -4.79 16.87 -6.52
C LEU A 38 -4.89 17.32 -5.06
N ALA A 39 -3.76 17.40 -4.35
CA ALA A 39 -3.66 17.89 -2.99
C ALA A 39 -4.12 19.36 -2.85
N ALA A 40 -3.75 20.22 -3.81
CA ALA A 40 -4.18 21.61 -3.85
C ALA A 40 -5.69 21.77 -4.07
N GLN A 41 -6.34 20.79 -4.70
CA GLN A 41 -7.78 20.77 -4.98
C GLN A 41 -8.59 19.96 -3.97
N GLY A 42 -7.96 19.42 -2.93
CA GLY A 42 -8.58 18.52 -1.99
C GLY A 42 -8.05 18.65 -0.58
N VAL A 43 -8.14 17.55 0.15
CA VAL A 43 -7.67 17.39 1.53
C VAL A 43 -6.52 16.39 1.56
N VAL A 44 -5.41 16.78 2.18
CA VAL A 44 -4.28 15.90 2.50
C VAL A 44 -4.42 15.40 3.93
N LEU A 45 -4.32 14.08 4.13
CA LEU A 45 -4.29 13.45 5.45
C LEU A 45 -2.84 13.17 5.83
N ASP A 46 -2.29 13.93 6.77
CA ASP A 46 -0.85 13.90 7.09
C ASP A 46 -0.41 12.64 7.83
N HIS A 47 -1.31 11.99 8.56
CA HIS A 47 -1.01 10.83 9.41
C HIS A 47 -1.95 9.68 9.13
N THR A 48 -1.88 9.10 7.94
CA THR A 48 -2.63 7.89 7.56
C THR A 48 -1.74 6.66 7.67
N TYR A 49 -2.25 5.63 8.36
CA TYR A 49 -1.50 4.40 8.64
C TYR A 49 -2.16 3.19 7.98
N CYS A 50 -1.34 2.33 7.38
CA CYS A 50 -1.80 1.07 6.82
C CYS A 50 -2.09 0.03 7.94
N PRO A 51 -3.04 -0.89 7.74
CA PRO A 51 -3.38 -1.91 8.72
C PRO A 51 -2.34 -3.03 8.83
N SER A 52 -1.43 -3.11 7.86
CA SER A 52 -0.29 -4.01 7.85
C SER A 52 0.80 -3.47 6.90
N PRO A 53 2.09 -3.48 7.29
CA PRO A 53 3.18 -3.03 6.41
C PRO A 53 3.61 -4.12 5.41
N ILE A 54 2.62 -4.76 4.75
CA ILE A 54 2.82 -5.75 3.69
C ILE A 54 1.59 -5.83 2.79
N CYS A 55 1.78 -6.08 1.49
CA CYS A 55 0.79 -5.85 0.43
C CYS A 55 -0.56 -6.58 0.64
N VAL A 56 -0.58 -7.93 0.63
CA VAL A 56 -1.86 -8.68 0.66
C VAL A 56 -2.64 -8.42 1.96
N PRO A 57 -2.05 -8.51 3.16
CA PRO A 57 -2.76 -8.19 4.40
C PRO A 57 -3.33 -6.78 4.43
N SER A 58 -2.55 -5.77 3.99
CA SER A 58 -3.04 -4.40 3.91
C SER A 58 -4.21 -4.26 2.94
N ARG A 59 -4.07 -4.77 1.72
CA ARG A 59 -5.11 -4.67 0.68
C ARG A 59 -6.38 -5.42 1.03
N MET A 60 -6.27 -6.62 1.63
CA MET A 60 -7.44 -7.37 2.08
C MET A 60 -8.13 -6.67 3.25
N SER A 61 -7.38 -6.01 4.11
CA SER A 61 -7.93 -5.15 5.16
C SER A 61 -8.62 -3.91 4.59
N MET A 62 -8.00 -3.22 3.64
CA MET A 62 -8.60 -2.08 2.93
C MET A 62 -9.88 -2.47 2.20
N LEU A 63 -9.97 -3.67 1.62
CA LEU A 63 -11.19 -4.17 0.98
C LEU A 63 -12.28 -4.53 1.97
N SER A 64 -11.94 -5.22 3.06
CA SER A 64 -12.92 -5.76 4.02
C SER A 64 -13.30 -4.78 5.13
N GLY A 65 -12.52 -3.72 5.33
CA GLY A 65 -12.67 -2.80 6.47
C GLY A 65 -12.25 -3.39 7.82
N ARG A 66 -11.57 -4.57 7.82
CA ARG A 66 -11.19 -5.33 9.03
C ARG A 66 -9.68 -5.42 9.17
N HIS A 67 -9.19 -5.49 10.40
CA HIS A 67 -7.77 -5.78 10.62
C HIS A 67 -7.39 -7.22 10.21
N PRO A 68 -6.10 -7.52 9.96
CA PRO A 68 -5.65 -8.85 9.57
C PRO A 68 -6.10 -9.99 10.52
N HIS A 69 -6.06 -9.78 11.84
CA HIS A 69 -6.53 -10.78 12.81
C HIS A 69 -8.02 -11.07 12.71
N GLU A 70 -8.82 -10.15 12.17
CA GLU A 70 -10.27 -10.29 12.00
C GLU A 70 -10.65 -10.88 10.64
N ASN A 71 -9.86 -10.60 9.58
CA ASN A 71 -10.13 -11.13 8.25
C ASN A 71 -9.31 -12.40 7.93
N GLY A 72 -8.33 -12.76 8.78
CA GLY A 72 -7.55 -13.98 8.68
C GLY A 72 -6.41 -13.93 7.66
N VAL A 73 -5.98 -12.74 7.22
CA VAL A 73 -4.94 -12.58 6.19
C VAL A 73 -3.76 -11.83 6.77
N TRP A 74 -2.66 -12.52 7.08
CA TRP A 74 -1.45 -11.94 7.69
C TRP A 74 -0.23 -11.96 6.75
N THR A 75 -0.26 -12.80 5.70
CA THR A 75 0.89 -12.98 4.80
C THR A 75 0.48 -12.80 3.34
N ASN A 76 1.46 -12.57 2.47
CA ASN A 76 1.22 -12.42 1.03
C ASN A 76 0.75 -13.70 0.33
N ASN A 77 0.78 -14.85 1.01
CA ASN A 77 0.36 -16.14 0.45
C ASN A 77 -1.06 -16.54 0.85
N GLN A 78 -1.72 -15.78 1.74
CA GLN A 78 -3.06 -16.12 2.23
C GLN A 78 -4.16 -15.62 1.29
N ILE A 79 -5.32 -16.23 1.45
CA ILE A 79 -6.51 -15.96 0.63
C ILE A 79 -7.57 -15.37 1.56
N LEU A 80 -8.13 -14.21 1.21
CA LEU A 80 -9.32 -13.68 1.90
C LEU A 80 -10.49 -14.63 1.66
N ASP A 81 -11.23 -14.98 2.72
CA ASP A 81 -12.46 -15.76 2.60
C ASP A 81 -13.48 -15.00 1.72
N SER A 82 -13.98 -15.67 0.67
CA SER A 82 -14.96 -15.07 -0.26
C SER A 82 -16.32 -14.80 0.38
N GLY A 83 -16.60 -15.33 1.57
CA GLY A 83 -17.78 -15.00 2.37
C GLY A 83 -17.66 -13.67 3.12
N ILE A 84 -16.46 -13.05 3.18
CA ILE A 84 -16.28 -11.73 3.78
C ILE A 84 -16.66 -10.65 2.75
N PRO A 85 -17.68 -9.81 3.06
CA PRO A 85 -18.06 -8.73 2.17
C PRO A 85 -16.96 -7.68 2.08
N THR A 86 -16.77 -7.12 0.88
CA THR A 86 -15.75 -6.12 0.57
C THR A 86 -16.38 -4.79 0.17
N LEU A 87 -15.55 -3.76 0.06
CA LEU A 87 -15.89 -2.45 -0.48
C LEU A 87 -16.69 -2.56 -1.80
N ALA A 88 -16.24 -3.40 -2.72
CA ALA A 88 -16.90 -3.60 -4.02
C ALA A 88 -18.28 -4.26 -3.88
N HIS A 89 -18.46 -5.22 -2.97
CA HIS A 89 -19.78 -5.79 -2.67
C HIS A 89 -20.75 -4.73 -2.14
N ALA A 90 -20.29 -3.87 -1.22
CA ALA A 90 -21.12 -2.81 -0.66
C ALA A 90 -21.51 -1.76 -1.72
N MET A 91 -20.59 -1.40 -2.61
CA MET A 91 -20.88 -0.52 -3.76
C MET A 91 -21.90 -1.16 -4.71
N GLY A 92 -21.74 -2.46 -5.04
CA GLY A 92 -22.71 -3.21 -5.84
C GLY A 92 -24.09 -3.24 -5.22
N ALA A 93 -24.18 -3.47 -3.89
CA ALA A 93 -25.43 -3.41 -3.14
C ALA A 93 -26.06 -2.00 -3.12
N GLY A 94 -25.23 -0.96 -3.20
CA GLY A 94 -25.64 0.46 -3.37
C GLY A 94 -26.09 0.82 -4.79
N GLY A 95 -26.03 -0.12 -5.74
CA GLY A 95 -26.49 0.08 -7.12
C GLY A 95 -25.42 0.54 -8.10
N TYR A 96 -24.13 0.48 -7.72
CA TYR A 96 -23.00 0.73 -8.63
C TYR A 96 -22.62 -0.54 -9.39
N HIS A 97 -21.93 -0.35 -10.50
CA HIS A 97 -21.19 -1.39 -11.20
C HIS A 97 -19.70 -1.20 -10.90
N PRO A 98 -19.16 -1.81 -9.82
CA PRO A 98 -17.79 -1.58 -9.41
C PRO A 98 -16.80 -2.27 -10.36
N VAL A 99 -15.83 -1.50 -10.87
CA VAL A 99 -14.81 -1.95 -11.80
C VAL A 99 -13.43 -1.86 -11.15
N LEU A 100 -12.59 -2.87 -11.37
CA LEU A 100 -11.18 -2.89 -10.99
C LEU A 100 -10.31 -2.89 -12.24
N ILE A 101 -9.33 -1.99 -12.28
CA ILE A 101 -8.28 -2.00 -13.31
C ILE A 101 -6.93 -2.07 -12.60
N GLY A 102 -6.18 -3.15 -12.86
CA GLY A 102 -4.83 -3.32 -12.34
C GLY A 102 -4.74 -4.11 -11.03
N ARG A 103 -3.73 -3.71 -10.24
CA ARG A 103 -3.28 -4.43 -9.05
C ARG A 103 -4.28 -4.38 -7.90
N MET A 104 -4.62 -5.55 -7.39
CA MET A 104 -5.27 -5.71 -6.07
C MET A 104 -4.51 -6.72 -5.21
N HIS A 105 -3.64 -7.51 -5.82
CA HIS A 105 -2.87 -8.57 -5.18
C HIS A 105 -3.76 -9.62 -4.49
N SER A 106 -4.87 -9.94 -5.13
CA SER A 106 -5.78 -10.97 -4.64
C SER A 106 -5.26 -12.36 -4.94
N ASN A 107 -5.10 -13.17 -3.91
CA ASN A 107 -4.78 -14.60 -4.05
C ASN A 107 -6.07 -15.43 -4.13
N GLY A 108 -5.95 -16.65 -4.68
CA GLY A 108 -7.05 -17.60 -4.78
C GLY A 108 -7.92 -17.42 -6.02
N PRO A 109 -8.95 -18.26 -6.18
CA PRO A 109 -9.79 -18.26 -7.38
C PRO A 109 -10.68 -17.03 -7.52
N ASP A 110 -11.04 -16.39 -6.41
CA ASP A 110 -11.86 -15.18 -6.41
C ASP A 110 -11.01 -13.94 -6.70
N GLN A 111 -10.77 -13.65 -7.97
CA GLN A 111 -10.01 -12.51 -8.44
C GLN A 111 -10.83 -11.21 -8.50
N LEU A 112 -12.15 -11.31 -8.39
CA LEU A 112 -13.04 -10.17 -8.45
C LEU A 112 -13.30 -9.54 -7.08
N ARG A 113 -13.35 -10.31 -6.02
CA ARG A 113 -13.55 -9.79 -4.66
C ARG A 113 -14.75 -8.82 -4.55
N GLY A 114 -15.85 -9.11 -5.29
CA GLY A 114 -17.04 -8.26 -5.34
C GLY A 114 -17.07 -7.23 -6.45
N TYR A 115 -15.96 -6.98 -7.17
CA TYR A 115 -16.00 -6.20 -8.40
C TYR A 115 -16.80 -6.93 -9.48
N ALA A 116 -17.59 -6.18 -10.22
CA ALA A 116 -18.39 -6.73 -11.32
C ALA A 116 -17.51 -7.04 -12.54
N GLU A 117 -16.43 -6.29 -12.72
CA GLU A 117 -15.50 -6.42 -13.83
C GLU A 117 -14.07 -6.12 -13.40
N ARG A 118 -13.09 -6.83 -13.98
CA ARG A 118 -11.66 -6.56 -13.85
C ARG A 118 -11.01 -6.56 -15.22
N LEU A 119 -10.44 -5.41 -15.65
CA LEU A 119 -9.90 -5.25 -17.01
C LEU A 119 -8.44 -5.65 -17.13
N VAL A 120 -7.60 -5.27 -16.19
CA VAL A 120 -6.20 -5.66 -16.10
C VAL A 120 -5.99 -6.36 -14.77
N GLY A 121 -5.36 -7.52 -14.77
CA GLY A 121 -5.14 -8.32 -13.58
C GLY A 121 -3.75 -8.16 -12.97
N ASP A 122 -3.49 -8.92 -11.91
CA ASP A 122 -2.14 -9.07 -11.35
C ASP A 122 -1.31 -10.03 -12.21
N HIS A 123 0.02 -9.95 -12.10
CA HIS A 123 0.95 -10.84 -12.81
C HIS A 123 1.13 -12.21 -12.12
N GLY A 124 0.84 -12.29 -10.82
CA GLY A 124 0.98 -13.53 -10.05
C GLY A 124 -0.03 -14.61 -10.44
N PRO A 125 0.27 -15.90 -10.17
CA PRO A 125 -0.70 -16.97 -10.36
C PRO A 125 -1.88 -16.81 -9.40
N ASN A 126 -3.09 -17.12 -9.88
CA ASN A 126 -4.28 -17.06 -9.03
C ASN A 126 -4.28 -18.17 -7.98
N GLN A 127 -3.70 -19.32 -8.29
CA GLN A 127 -3.73 -20.50 -7.44
C GLN A 127 -2.35 -20.76 -6.82
N MET A 128 -2.32 -21.21 -5.58
CA MET A 128 -1.11 -21.73 -4.96
C MET A 128 -0.55 -22.90 -5.78
N GLY A 129 0.77 -22.94 -5.96
CA GLY A 129 1.42 -23.92 -6.81
C GLY A 129 1.22 -23.73 -8.32
N GLY A 130 0.55 -22.66 -8.74
CA GLY A 130 0.45 -22.26 -10.14
C GLY A 130 1.80 -21.86 -10.72
N ARG A 131 1.84 -21.66 -12.05
CA ARG A 131 3.07 -21.25 -12.74
C ARG A 131 3.56 -19.91 -12.19
N GLY A 132 4.75 -19.91 -11.61
CA GLY A 132 5.41 -18.71 -11.08
C GLY A 132 5.65 -17.64 -12.14
N VAL A 133 6.11 -16.50 -11.70
CA VAL A 133 6.51 -15.37 -12.55
C VAL A 133 8.00 -15.49 -12.84
N ASP A 134 8.40 -15.22 -14.08
CA ASP A 134 9.79 -15.14 -14.49
C ASP A 134 10.15 -13.67 -14.80
N HIS A 135 10.91 -13.06 -13.92
CA HIS A 135 11.43 -11.71 -14.04
C HIS A 135 12.76 -11.64 -14.82
N GLY A 136 13.14 -12.72 -15.53
CA GLY A 136 14.36 -12.74 -16.32
C GLY A 136 15.58 -12.26 -15.54
N PHE A 137 16.28 -11.23 -16.06
CA PHE A 137 17.44 -10.65 -15.40
C PHE A 137 17.15 -10.07 -14.01
N LEU A 138 15.95 -9.54 -13.79
CA LEU A 138 15.55 -8.97 -12.50
C LEU A 138 14.94 -10.00 -11.52
N SER A 139 15.09 -11.29 -11.78
CA SER A 139 14.62 -12.34 -10.85
C SER A 139 15.17 -12.12 -9.44
N GLY A 140 14.29 -12.24 -8.43
CA GLY A 140 14.61 -12.04 -7.02
C GLY A 140 14.56 -10.58 -6.54
N THR A 141 14.43 -9.59 -7.43
CA THR A 141 14.45 -8.16 -7.03
C THR A 141 13.10 -7.62 -6.57
N ALA A 142 12.01 -8.34 -6.84
CA ALA A 142 10.65 -7.93 -6.43
C ALA A 142 10.32 -8.22 -4.96
N GLY A 143 11.17 -8.99 -4.27
CA GLY A 143 11.08 -9.28 -2.82
C GLY A 143 12.12 -8.54 -1.99
N PRO A 144 12.04 -8.61 -0.66
CA PRO A 144 13.09 -8.14 0.20
C PRO A 144 14.34 -9.03 0.04
N GLY A 145 15.51 -8.40 -0.12
CA GLY A 145 16.78 -9.09 -0.27
C GLY A 145 17.81 -8.23 -0.98
N ARG A 146 19.08 -8.45 -0.65
CA ARG A 146 20.24 -7.69 -1.14
C ARG A 146 20.25 -7.53 -2.66
N VAL A 147 19.84 -8.55 -3.41
CA VAL A 147 19.80 -8.55 -4.88
C VAL A 147 18.99 -7.38 -5.47
N SER A 148 17.97 -6.87 -4.75
CA SER A 148 17.18 -5.72 -5.23
C SER A 148 17.97 -4.40 -5.18
N LEU A 149 18.96 -4.30 -4.28
CA LEU A 149 19.85 -3.14 -4.18
C LEU A 149 21.03 -3.27 -5.14
N GLU A 150 21.59 -4.45 -5.28
CA GLU A 150 22.68 -4.76 -6.22
C GLU A 150 22.29 -4.46 -7.67
N LYS A 151 21.04 -4.82 -8.04
CA LYS A 151 20.49 -4.59 -9.38
C LYS A 151 19.70 -3.28 -9.51
N ALA A 152 19.76 -2.38 -8.53
CA ALA A 152 19.11 -1.08 -8.62
C ALA A 152 19.80 -0.18 -9.64
N GLY A 153 19.00 0.58 -10.43
CA GLY A 153 19.54 1.50 -11.40
C GLY A 153 18.57 1.88 -12.53
N HIS A 154 19.10 2.06 -13.74
CA HIS A 154 18.27 2.42 -14.89
C HIS A 154 18.06 1.26 -15.87
N GLY A 155 16.86 1.21 -16.45
CA GLY A 155 16.37 0.17 -17.34
C GLY A 155 14.85 0.16 -17.36
N GLN A 156 14.26 -1.02 -17.44
CA GLN A 156 12.80 -1.21 -17.38
C GLN A 156 12.46 -2.38 -16.48
N SER A 157 11.39 -2.25 -15.71
CA SER A 157 10.75 -3.38 -15.05
C SER A 157 9.38 -3.66 -15.66
N ALA A 158 8.95 -4.91 -15.59
CA ALA A 158 7.61 -5.32 -16.02
C ALA A 158 6.50 -4.54 -15.28
N TYR A 159 6.77 -4.04 -14.07
CA TYR A 159 5.80 -3.24 -13.31
C TYR A 159 5.51 -1.88 -13.96
N GLN A 160 6.50 -1.27 -14.60
CA GLN A 160 6.27 -0.05 -15.39
C GLN A 160 5.36 -0.33 -16.59
N VAL A 161 5.59 -1.45 -17.29
CA VAL A 161 4.77 -1.88 -18.44
C VAL A 161 3.34 -2.18 -18.01
N HIS A 162 3.17 -2.90 -16.90
CA HIS A 162 1.85 -3.17 -16.31
C HIS A 162 1.07 -1.87 -16.05
N ASP A 163 1.70 -0.89 -15.44
CA ASP A 163 1.02 0.35 -15.07
C ASP A 163 0.70 1.24 -16.28
N GLU A 164 1.45 1.09 -17.38
CA GLU A 164 1.08 1.69 -18.68
C GLU A 164 -0.20 1.04 -19.25
N ASP A 165 -0.32 -0.29 -19.19
CA ASP A 165 -1.53 -1.00 -19.60
C ASP A 165 -2.73 -0.64 -18.72
N VAL A 166 -2.54 -0.53 -17.40
CA VAL A 166 -3.56 -0.06 -16.45
C VAL A 166 -4.04 1.35 -16.79
N THR A 167 -3.09 2.24 -17.09
CA THR A 167 -3.39 3.62 -17.45
C THR A 167 -4.17 3.70 -18.76
N ALA A 168 -3.72 2.96 -19.79
CA ALA A 168 -4.40 2.92 -21.08
C ALA A 168 -5.84 2.36 -20.97
N ALA A 169 -6.03 1.28 -20.21
CA ALA A 169 -7.36 0.71 -19.95
C ALA A 169 -8.28 1.69 -19.17
N THR A 170 -7.71 2.45 -18.23
CA THR A 170 -8.46 3.47 -17.47
C THR A 170 -8.89 4.63 -18.35
N ILE A 171 -8.02 5.11 -19.24
CA ILE A 171 -8.33 6.16 -20.21
C ILE A 171 -9.43 5.68 -21.16
N ASP A 172 -9.35 4.45 -21.68
CA ASP A 172 -10.40 3.88 -22.53
C ASP A 172 -11.75 3.77 -21.80
N PHE A 173 -11.73 3.37 -20.51
CA PHE A 173 -12.93 3.34 -19.69
C PHE A 173 -13.61 4.72 -19.62
N PHE A 174 -12.87 5.80 -19.34
CA PHE A 174 -13.42 7.15 -19.30
C PHE A 174 -13.88 7.64 -20.68
N ASN A 175 -13.15 7.32 -21.74
CA ASN A 175 -13.52 7.66 -23.11
C ASN A 175 -14.86 7.03 -23.51
N ARG A 176 -15.09 5.77 -23.17
CA ARG A 176 -16.38 5.09 -23.39
C ARG A 176 -17.53 5.77 -22.64
N LEU A 177 -17.33 6.17 -21.39
CA LEU A 177 -18.32 6.93 -20.62
C LEU A 177 -18.57 8.31 -21.23
N GLY A 178 -17.52 9.02 -21.65
CA GLY A 178 -17.63 10.32 -22.31
C GLY A 178 -18.41 10.25 -23.63
N VAL A 179 -18.21 9.19 -24.42
CA VAL A 179 -18.99 8.96 -25.66
C VAL A 179 -20.48 8.78 -25.33
N LYS A 180 -20.84 7.94 -24.36
CA LYS A 180 -22.24 7.77 -23.91
C LYS A 180 -22.86 9.09 -23.47
N LYS A 181 -22.14 9.88 -22.67
CA LYS A 181 -22.59 11.19 -22.17
C LYS A 181 -22.85 12.18 -23.33
N ARG A 182 -21.92 12.28 -24.29
CA ARG A 182 -22.07 13.14 -25.48
C ARG A 182 -23.23 12.71 -26.38
N ALA A 183 -23.53 11.40 -26.42
CA ALA A 183 -24.66 10.84 -27.15
C ALA A 183 -26.02 11.05 -26.44
N GLY A 184 -26.03 11.73 -25.29
CA GLY A 184 -27.25 11.93 -24.48
C GLY A 184 -27.81 10.65 -23.85
N GLN A 185 -27.02 9.60 -23.78
CA GLN A 185 -27.40 8.37 -23.09
C GLN A 185 -27.33 8.57 -21.56
N PRO A 186 -28.20 7.91 -20.78
CA PRO A 186 -28.12 7.96 -19.32
C PRO A 186 -26.72 7.58 -18.86
N ALA A 187 -26.05 8.48 -18.17
CA ALA A 187 -24.79 8.18 -17.53
C ALA A 187 -25.09 7.51 -16.18
N GLU A 188 -24.85 6.20 -16.11
CA GLU A 188 -24.82 5.52 -14.81
C GLU A 188 -23.58 5.98 -14.03
N PRO A 189 -23.70 6.18 -12.71
CA PRO A 189 -22.55 6.52 -11.88
C PRO A 189 -21.56 5.36 -11.90
N PHE A 190 -20.29 5.66 -11.97
CA PHE A 190 -19.23 4.65 -11.91
C PHE A 190 -18.56 4.58 -10.53
N SER A 191 -18.10 3.41 -10.19
CA SER A 191 -17.16 3.15 -9.10
C SER A 191 -15.97 2.41 -9.69
N LEU A 192 -14.84 3.11 -9.80
CA LEU A 192 -13.61 2.61 -10.40
C LEU A 192 -12.47 2.58 -9.40
N SER A 193 -11.90 1.40 -9.18
CA SER A 193 -10.64 1.21 -8.48
C SER A 193 -9.51 0.99 -9.48
N VAL A 194 -8.44 1.79 -9.36
CA VAL A 194 -7.24 1.70 -10.19
C VAL A 194 -6.07 1.34 -9.30
N GLY A 195 -5.47 0.17 -9.53
CA GLY A 195 -4.33 -0.31 -8.78
C GLY A 195 -3.05 -0.26 -9.59
N LEU A 196 -2.06 0.50 -9.12
CA LEU A 196 -0.74 0.61 -9.71
C LEU A 196 0.26 -0.26 -8.95
N MET A 197 1.28 -0.78 -9.64
CA MET A 197 2.41 -1.49 -9.04
C MET A 197 3.52 -0.55 -8.60
N LEU A 198 3.68 0.59 -9.29
CA LEU A 198 4.66 1.60 -8.93
C LEU A 198 4.29 2.28 -7.60
N PRO A 199 5.32 2.68 -6.83
CA PRO A 199 6.77 2.58 -7.04
C PRO A 199 7.43 1.32 -6.43
N HIS A 200 6.69 0.19 -6.28
CA HIS A 200 7.24 -1.06 -5.75
C HIS A 200 8.51 -1.50 -6.50
N GLN A 201 9.52 -2.03 -5.78
CA GLN A 201 10.69 -2.61 -6.42
C GLN A 201 10.30 -3.73 -7.43
N PRO A 202 11.07 -3.98 -8.49
CA PRO A 202 12.50 -3.69 -8.71
C PRO A 202 12.82 -2.20 -8.74
N PHE A 203 13.90 -1.77 -8.04
CA PHE A 203 14.38 -0.39 -8.07
C PHE A 203 15.10 -0.11 -9.40
N VAL A 204 14.34 -0.20 -10.47
CA VAL A 204 14.79 0.01 -11.84
C VAL A 204 13.85 0.98 -12.52
N ALA A 205 14.38 2.11 -12.98
CA ALA A 205 13.61 3.16 -13.62
C ALA A 205 14.19 3.49 -15.01
N ARG A 206 13.38 4.12 -15.87
CA ARG A 206 13.85 4.55 -17.18
C ARG A 206 14.99 5.56 -17.02
N ARG A 207 16.02 5.45 -17.85
CA ARG A 207 17.20 6.33 -17.81
C ARG A 207 16.82 7.81 -17.76
N ALA A 208 15.89 8.24 -18.61
CA ALA A 208 15.48 9.64 -18.72
C ALA A 208 14.89 10.21 -17.39
N ASP A 209 14.24 9.36 -16.60
CA ASP A 209 13.69 9.73 -15.30
C ASP A 209 14.74 9.57 -14.18
N TYR A 210 15.63 8.58 -14.30
CA TYR A 210 16.63 8.19 -13.31
C TYR A 210 17.80 9.17 -13.16
N GLU A 211 18.39 9.65 -14.28
CA GLU A 211 19.65 10.41 -14.27
C GLU A 211 19.56 11.67 -13.40
N TYR A 212 18.47 12.41 -13.50
CA TYR A 212 18.25 13.60 -12.67
C TYR A 212 18.32 13.27 -11.17
N TYR A 213 17.66 12.18 -10.74
CA TYR A 213 17.67 11.77 -9.33
C TYR A 213 19.01 11.23 -8.89
N TYR A 214 19.71 10.49 -9.73
CA TYR A 214 21.03 9.97 -9.40
C TYR A 214 22.05 11.09 -9.16
N GLU A 215 22.04 12.16 -9.98
CA GLU A 215 22.92 13.31 -9.81
C GLU A 215 22.62 14.15 -8.57
N ASN A 216 21.36 14.22 -8.15
CA ASN A 216 20.90 15.11 -7.09
C ASN A 216 20.51 14.37 -5.79
N MET A 217 20.67 13.04 -5.71
CA MET A 217 20.21 12.25 -4.58
C MET A 217 20.96 12.60 -3.29
N PHE A 218 20.19 12.82 -2.24
CA PHE A 218 20.68 13.01 -0.88
C PHE A 218 20.65 11.68 -0.09
N PRO A 219 21.54 11.51 0.94
CA PRO A 219 21.54 10.32 1.78
C PRO A 219 20.25 10.21 2.60
N PRO A 220 19.93 9.02 3.14
CA PRO A 220 18.87 8.87 4.14
C PRO A 220 19.02 9.86 5.29
N ARG A 221 17.91 10.32 5.85
CA ARG A 221 17.89 11.29 6.97
C ARG A 221 18.34 10.67 8.28
N THR A 222 18.15 9.36 8.42
CA THR A 222 18.46 8.55 9.60
C THR A 222 19.58 7.57 9.28
N LEU A 223 20.77 8.13 8.99
CA LEU A 223 22.01 7.36 8.86
C LEU A 223 22.74 7.37 10.20
N GLU A 224 23.05 6.16 10.72
CA GLU A 224 24.13 5.82 11.60
C GLU A 224 24.28 6.54 12.97
N PRO A 225 24.80 5.84 13.94
CA PRO A 225 25.31 4.46 13.90
C PRO A 225 24.25 3.43 14.26
N PHE A 226 24.00 2.46 13.36
CA PHE A 226 23.15 1.31 13.67
C PHE A 226 23.98 0.27 14.41
N GLY A 227 24.18 0.49 15.70
CA GLY A 227 25.00 -0.37 16.53
C GLY A 227 24.20 -1.40 17.31
N ASP A 228 24.77 -1.82 18.45
CA ASP A 228 24.18 -2.80 19.36
C ASP A 228 22.84 -2.36 19.99
N HIS A 229 22.41 -1.11 19.74
CA HIS A 229 21.17 -0.53 20.26
C HIS A 229 19.92 -0.86 19.43
N LEU A 230 20.07 -1.44 18.23
CA LEU A 230 18.92 -1.84 17.44
C LEU A 230 18.09 -2.88 18.16
N HIS A 231 16.78 -2.73 18.07
CA HIS A 231 15.85 -3.74 18.56
C HIS A 231 16.21 -5.12 17.97
N PRO A 232 16.18 -6.22 18.76
CA PRO A 232 16.60 -7.55 18.30
C PRO A 232 15.93 -7.99 16.99
N HIS A 233 14.65 -7.71 16.83
CA HIS A 233 13.91 -8.00 15.59
C HIS A 233 14.47 -7.23 14.38
N ILE A 234 14.77 -5.94 14.54
CA ILE A 234 15.33 -5.11 13.46
C ILE A 234 16.73 -5.58 13.07
N LYS A 235 17.54 -5.96 14.06
CA LYS A 235 18.88 -6.52 13.84
C LYS A 235 18.81 -7.82 13.05
N ALA A 236 17.92 -8.74 13.43
CA ALA A 236 17.68 -9.99 12.73
C ALA A 236 17.19 -9.74 11.29
N TRP A 237 16.20 -8.85 11.10
CA TRP A 237 15.70 -8.46 9.76
C TRP A 237 16.83 -7.96 8.84
N ARG A 238 17.71 -7.08 9.33
CA ARG A 238 18.85 -6.59 8.55
C ARG A 238 19.80 -7.70 8.13
N SER A 239 20.11 -8.62 9.05
CA SER A 239 20.99 -9.76 8.79
C SER A 239 20.41 -10.70 7.73
N ASP A 240 19.15 -11.06 7.86
CA ASP A 240 18.51 -12.01 6.96
C ASP A 240 18.29 -11.46 5.57
N CYS A 241 18.06 -10.16 5.46
CA CYS A 241 17.96 -9.47 4.18
C CYS A 241 19.33 -9.16 3.55
N GLY A 242 20.44 -9.40 4.28
CA GLY A 242 21.80 -9.12 3.83
C GLY A 242 22.11 -7.62 3.67
N ILE A 243 21.47 -6.77 4.50
CA ILE A 243 21.57 -5.29 4.40
C ILE A 243 22.33 -4.66 5.57
N GLU A 244 23.15 -5.44 6.28
CA GLU A 244 23.98 -4.93 7.38
C GLU A 244 25.07 -3.96 6.89
N ALA A 245 25.52 -4.11 5.64
CA ALA A 245 26.52 -3.28 5.00
C ALA A 245 26.11 -2.96 3.55
N VAL A 246 25.29 -1.92 3.37
CA VAL A 246 24.93 -1.37 2.05
C VAL A 246 25.86 -0.21 1.75
N SER A 247 26.52 -0.20 0.59
CA SER A 247 27.43 0.88 0.19
C SER A 247 26.66 2.17 -0.13
N GLU A 248 27.34 3.32 -0.01
CA GLU A 248 26.76 4.63 -0.38
C GLU A 248 26.29 4.66 -1.84
N GLU A 249 27.00 3.96 -2.73
CA GLU A 249 26.65 3.87 -4.14
C GLU A 249 25.36 3.05 -4.36
N GLU A 250 25.19 1.94 -3.68
CA GLU A 250 23.96 1.16 -3.74
C GLU A 250 22.77 1.93 -3.17
N ILE A 251 22.97 2.63 -2.04
CA ILE A 251 21.98 3.52 -1.45
C ILE A 251 21.56 4.59 -2.48
N ARG A 252 22.54 5.25 -3.10
CA ARG A 252 22.29 6.30 -4.09
C ARG A 252 21.50 5.77 -5.28
N ARG A 253 21.91 4.64 -5.85
CA ARG A 253 21.25 4.02 -7.01
C ARG A 253 19.81 3.61 -6.71
N ALA A 254 19.59 2.91 -5.60
CA ALA A 254 18.28 2.42 -5.23
C ALA A 254 17.31 3.56 -4.89
N ARG A 255 17.77 4.59 -4.15
CA ARG A 255 16.97 5.79 -3.89
C ARG A 255 16.64 6.54 -5.16
N ALA A 256 17.62 6.79 -6.03
CA ALA A 256 17.40 7.48 -7.30
C ALA A 256 16.36 6.76 -8.17
N ALA A 257 16.43 5.44 -8.25
CA ALA A 257 15.45 4.64 -8.97
C ALA A 257 14.05 4.75 -8.34
N TYR A 258 13.95 4.71 -7.01
CA TYR A 258 12.65 4.82 -6.34
C TYR A 258 12.00 6.20 -6.57
N TRP A 259 12.75 7.32 -6.47
CA TRP A 259 12.26 8.67 -6.78
C TRP A 259 11.78 8.76 -8.24
N ALA A 260 12.53 8.19 -9.17
CA ALA A 260 12.15 8.14 -10.58
C ALA A 260 10.88 7.29 -10.82
N LEU A 261 10.71 6.18 -10.10
CA LEU A 261 9.48 5.37 -10.16
C LEU A 261 8.26 6.13 -9.60
N VAL A 262 8.44 6.93 -8.55
CA VAL A 262 7.38 7.81 -8.02
C VAL A 262 7.00 8.88 -9.04
N GLU A 263 7.97 9.55 -9.66
CA GLU A 263 7.69 10.51 -10.74
C GLU A 263 6.95 9.84 -11.91
N ARG A 264 7.39 8.65 -12.34
CA ARG A 264 6.72 7.91 -13.42
C ARG A 264 5.27 7.59 -13.06
N MET A 265 5.02 7.14 -11.84
CA MET A 265 3.67 6.89 -11.33
C MET A 265 2.82 8.17 -11.35
N ASP A 266 3.36 9.30 -10.91
CA ASP A 266 2.67 10.59 -10.94
C ASP A 266 2.26 11.00 -12.36
N VAL A 267 3.14 10.80 -13.34
CA VAL A 267 2.83 11.04 -14.77
C VAL A 267 1.66 10.18 -15.24
N LEU A 268 1.63 8.90 -14.88
CA LEU A 268 0.54 7.99 -15.25
C LEU A 268 -0.79 8.41 -14.58
N ILE A 269 -0.76 8.79 -13.30
CA ILE A 269 -1.90 9.35 -12.58
C ILE A 269 -2.37 10.64 -13.27
N GLY A 270 -1.46 11.49 -13.69
CA GLY A 270 -1.77 12.71 -14.44
C GLY A 270 -2.56 12.45 -15.73
N GLN A 271 -2.20 11.42 -16.48
CA GLN A 271 -2.91 10.99 -17.69
C GLN A 271 -4.33 10.49 -17.36
N ILE A 272 -4.50 9.71 -16.30
CA ILE A 272 -5.81 9.25 -15.81
C ILE A 272 -6.69 10.44 -15.42
N LEU A 273 -6.16 11.40 -14.64
CA LEU A 273 -6.89 12.60 -14.22
C LEU A 273 -7.23 13.53 -15.40
N ALA A 274 -6.37 13.60 -16.42
CA ALA A 274 -6.63 14.34 -17.65
C ALA A 274 -7.83 13.72 -18.41
N ALA A 275 -7.82 12.41 -18.61
CA ALA A 275 -8.92 11.71 -19.28
C ALA A 275 -10.27 11.86 -18.54
N LEU A 276 -10.26 11.86 -17.20
CA LEU A 276 -11.44 12.11 -16.38
C LEU A 276 -12.00 13.52 -16.67
N ARG A 277 -11.13 14.55 -16.71
CA ARG A 277 -11.54 15.95 -17.01
C ARG A 277 -12.01 16.12 -18.44
N GLU A 278 -11.29 15.61 -19.42
CA GLU A 278 -11.61 15.72 -20.86
C GLU A 278 -12.97 15.09 -21.20
N ASN A 279 -13.38 14.08 -20.46
CA ASN A 279 -14.69 13.46 -20.60
C ASN A 279 -15.80 14.14 -19.75
N ASN A 280 -15.48 15.27 -19.10
CA ASN A 280 -16.41 16.02 -18.23
C ASN A 280 -17.01 15.19 -17.09
N LEU A 281 -16.20 14.31 -16.49
CA LEU A 281 -16.63 13.44 -15.40
C LEU A 281 -16.14 13.96 -14.02
N ALA A 282 -15.12 14.82 -13.98
CA ALA A 282 -14.42 15.22 -12.77
C ALA A 282 -15.31 15.95 -11.74
N ASP A 283 -16.23 16.82 -12.19
CA ASP A 283 -17.01 17.69 -11.29
C ASP A 283 -17.92 16.92 -10.31
N ASN A 284 -18.32 15.69 -10.66
CA ASN A 284 -19.16 14.83 -9.83
C ASN A 284 -18.42 13.55 -9.39
N THR A 285 -17.12 13.62 -9.25
CA THR A 285 -16.30 12.47 -8.88
C THR A 285 -15.55 12.72 -7.58
N LEU A 286 -15.72 11.84 -6.59
CA LEU A 286 -14.79 11.72 -5.48
C LEU A 286 -13.55 11.01 -5.98
N ILE A 287 -12.39 11.65 -5.85
CA ILE A 287 -11.09 11.06 -6.13
C ILE A 287 -10.41 10.78 -4.81
N VAL A 288 -9.99 9.53 -4.61
CA VAL A 288 -9.20 9.09 -3.44
C VAL A 288 -7.91 8.50 -3.94
N TYR A 289 -6.78 9.03 -3.47
CA TYR A 289 -5.45 8.47 -3.69
C TYR A 289 -4.85 7.99 -2.38
N THR A 290 -4.26 6.78 -2.39
CA THR A 290 -3.50 6.25 -1.26
C THR A 290 -2.50 5.16 -1.71
N SER A 291 -1.75 4.57 -0.76
CA SER A 291 -0.92 3.38 -0.97
C SER A 291 -1.30 2.29 0.03
N ASP A 292 -0.91 1.07 -0.24
CA ASP A 292 -1.14 -0.06 0.66
C ASP A 292 -0.17 -0.08 1.86
N HIS A 293 1.06 0.35 1.70
CA HIS A 293 2.10 0.57 2.72
C HIS A 293 3.17 1.51 2.18
N GLY A 294 4.13 1.89 3.04
CA GLY A 294 5.25 2.72 2.67
C GLY A 294 6.49 1.95 2.20
N GLU A 295 7.62 2.64 2.16
CA GLU A 295 8.95 2.16 1.77
C GLU A 295 10.02 2.86 2.63
N GLN A 296 10.96 2.10 3.18
CA GLN A 296 12.03 2.60 4.04
C GLN A 296 13.11 3.41 3.30
N VAL A 297 13.40 3.10 2.05
CA VAL A 297 14.38 3.76 1.18
C VAL A 297 15.73 4.09 1.84
N GLY A 298 16.22 3.19 2.70
CA GLY A 298 17.48 3.34 3.42
C GLY A 298 17.38 4.03 4.77
N GLU A 299 16.21 4.59 5.14
CA GLU A 299 16.02 5.16 6.48
C GLU A 299 16.19 4.08 7.55
N HIS A 300 16.79 4.41 8.68
CA HIS A 300 17.20 3.47 9.74
C HIS A 300 18.09 2.32 9.25
N GLY A 301 18.77 2.45 8.09
CA GLY A 301 19.52 1.38 7.45
C GLY A 301 18.63 0.24 6.97
N LEU A 302 17.36 0.52 6.71
CA LEU A 302 16.33 -0.41 6.31
C LEU A 302 15.82 -0.13 4.89
N TRP A 303 15.29 -1.15 4.25
CA TRP A 303 14.73 -1.11 2.91
C TRP A 303 13.40 -1.86 2.89
N TRP A 304 12.58 -1.56 1.90
CA TRP A 304 11.26 -2.13 1.69
C TRP A 304 10.29 -1.76 2.82
N LYS A 305 9.61 -2.72 3.39
CA LYS A 305 8.53 -2.63 4.39
C LYS A 305 8.76 -3.65 5.50
N GLN A 306 7.68 -4.08 6.18
CA GLN A 306 7.69 -5.14 7.20
C GLN A 306 8.35 -4.72 8.53
N THR A 307 8.39 -3.43 8.77
CA THR A 307 8.71 -2.81 10.05
C THR A 307 7.62 -1.79 10.41
N PHE A 308 7.67 -1.24 11.61
CA PHE A 308 6.68 -0.24 12.03
C PHE A 308 7.24 1.19 12.12
N TYR A 309 8.40 1.47 11.53
CA TYR A 309 8.84 2.84 11.36
C TYR A 309 7.91 3.61 10.42
N GLU A 310 7.81 4.92 10.62
CA GLU A 310 6.89 5.80 9.85
C GLU A 310 7.03 5.61 8.33
N ASP A 311 8.26 5.44 7.83
CA ASP A 311 8.52 5.24 6.40
C ASP A 311 7.86 3.97 5.83
N SER A 312 7.62 2.95 6.68
CA SER A 312 6.98 1.69 6.30
C SER A 312 5.46 1.67 6.50
N VAL A 313 4.95 2.20 7.63
CA VAL A 313 3.54 2.06 8.00
C VAL A 313 2.66 3.24 7.61
N LYS A 314 3.26 4.41 7.41
CA LYS A 314 2.56 5.61 7.00
C LYS A 314 2.41 5.64 5.49
N VAL A 315 1.23 6.02 5.02
CA VAL A 315 0.89 6.07 3.59
C VAL A 315 0.37 7.45 3.21
N PRO A 316 0.57 7.91 1.96
CA PRO A 316 -0.09 9.11 1.48
C PRO A 316 -1.60 8.88 1.39
N ALA A 317 -2.40 9.90 1.70
CA ALA A 317 -3.82 9.87 1.46
C ALA A 317 -4.33 11.27 1.08
N ILE A 318 -4.96 11.37 -0.09
CA ILE A 318 -5.47 12.60 -0.65
C ILE A 318 -6.91 12.36 -1.12
N LEU A 319 -7.84 13.21 -0.68
CA LEU A 319 -9.24 13.16 -1.09
C LEU A 319 -9.59 14.47 -1.80
N SER A 320 -10.12 14.38 -3.01
CA SER A 320 -10.62 15.54 -3.74
C SER A 320 -12.06 15.28 -4.20
N TRP A 321 -12.98 16.16 -3.80
CA TRP A 321 -14.38 16.07 -4.18
C TRP A 321 -14.95 17.48 -4.39
N PRO A 322 -15.01 17.94 -5.64
CA PRO A 322 -15.39 19.32 -5.94
C PRO A 322 -16.74 19.71 -5.34
N GLY A 323 -16.77 20.83 -4.61
CA GLY A 323 -17.97 21.35 -3.97
C GLY A 323 -18.50 20.58 -2.75
N GLN A 324 -17.90 19.44 -2.40
CA GLN A 324 -18.31 18.58 -1.27
C GLN A 324 -17.26 18.53 -0.15
N LEU A 325 -15.99 18.67 -0.50
CA LEU A 325 -14.86 18.78 0.43
C LEU A 325 -14.11 20.10 0.20
N PRO A 326 -13.49 20.66 1.24
CA PRO A 326 -12.65 21.86 1.09
C PRO A 326 -11.41 21.56 0.24
N ALA A 327 -10.89 22.57 -0.45
CA ALA A 327 -9.67 22.50 -1.24
C ALA A 327 -8.47 23.08 -0.50
N GLY A 328 -7.28 22.50 -0.69
CA GLY A 328 -6.03 22.98 -0.11
C GLY A 328 -5.94 22.84 1.41
N VAL A 329 -6.66 21.90 2.01
CA VAL A 329 -6.71 21.68 3.46
C VAL A 329 -5.83 20.49 3.83
N ARG A 330 -5.23 20.54 5.03
CA ARG A 330 -4.47 19.44 5.63
C ARG A 330 -5.09 19.02 6.95
N SER A 331 -5.19 17.70 7.17
CA SER A 331 -5.62 17.13 8.45
C SER A 331 -4.44 16.49 9.17
N GLN A 332 -4.20 16.91 10.42
CA GLN A 332 -3.17 16.34 11.29
C GLN A 332 -3.70 15.18 12.16
N ARG A 333 -4.92 14.72 11.91
CA ARG A 333 -5.52 13.63 12.66
C ARG A 333 -4.84 12.30 12.32
N VAL A 334 -4.74 11.43 13.31
CA VAL A 334 -4.30 10.03 13.09
C VAL A 334 -5.45 9.26 12.47
N ILE A 335 -5.22 8.76 11.25
CA ILE A 335 -6.22 8.10 10.41
C ILE A 335 -5.74 6.67 10.11
N SER A 336 -6.64 5.70 10.19
CA SER A 336 -6.42 4.38 9.60
C SER A 336 -6.81 4.38 8.12
N SER A 337 -6.10 3.69 7.26
CA SER A 337 -6.55 3.52 5.87
C SER A 337 -7.91 2.78 5.77
N LEU A 338 -8.34 2.10 6.84
CA LEU A 338 -9.69 1.54 6.94
C LEU A 338 -10.77 2.63 6.98
N ASP A 339 -10.44 3.83 7.46
CA ASP A 339 -11.36 4.98 7.47
C ASP A 339 -11.66 5.48 6.05
N LEU A 340 -10.71 5.31 5.11
CA LEU A 340 -10.94 5.64 3.70
C LEU A 340 -12.02 4.75 3.09
N ASN A 341 -12.06 3.45 3.45
CA ASN A 341 -13.11 2.53 3.04
C ASN A 341 -14.50 3.02 3.48
N ALA A 342 -14.66 3.31 4.77
CA ALA A 342 -15.91 3.82 5.31
C ALA A 342 -16.30 5.18 4.70
N THR A 343 -15.31 6.04 4.44
CA THR A 343 -15.52 7.35 3.81
C THR A 343 -16.03 7.23 2.38
N MET A 344 -15.47 6.32 1.59
CA MET A 344 -15.93 6.07 0.21
C MET A 344 -17.36 5.55 0.17
N LEU A 345 -17.71 4.60 1.04
CA LEU A 345 -19.08 4.08 1.13
C LEU A 345 -20.08 5.15 1.56
N ASP A 346 -19.75 5.97 2.55
CA ASP A 346 -20.58 7.08 3.00
C ASP A 346 -20.77 8.14 1.89
N ALA A 347 -19.70 8.50 1.18
CA ALA A 347 -19.77 9.44 0.05
C ALA A 347 -20.66 8.97 -1.11
N LEU A 348 -20.76 7.66 -1.30
CA LEU A 348 -21.55 7.03 -2.35
C LEU A 348 -22.98 6.68 -1.91
N ASP A 349 -23.35 6.96 -0.66
CA ASP A 349 -24.62 6.51 -0.05
C ASP A 349 -24.81 4.99 -0.17
N CYS A 350 -23.73 4.23 0.03
CA CYS A 350 -23.68 2.78 -0.03
C CYS A 350 -23.81 2.16 1.37
N PRO A 351 -24.29 0.90 1.48
CA PRO A 351 -24.32 0.20 2.76
C PRO A 351 -22.94 0.10 3.41
N ALA A 352 -22.87 0.35 4.72
CA ALA A 352 -21.65 0.11 5.48
C ALA A 352 -21.29 -1.37 5.53
N LEU A 353 -20.00 -1.69 5.56
CA LEU A 353 -19.55 -3.06 5.74
C LEU A 353 -19.77 -3.53 7.19
N PRO A 354 -20.42 -4.69 7.41
CA PRO A 354 -20.52 -5.28 8.73
C PRO A 354 -19.14 -5.57 9.33
N ALA A 355 -18.97 -5.30 10.62
CA ALA A 355 -17.70 -5.46 11.34
C ALA A 355 -16.51 -4.63 10.78
N SER A 356 -16.76 -3.60 9.97
CA SER A 356 -15.73 -2.63 9.61
C SER A 356 -15.23 -1.90 10.86
N ARG A 357 -13.91 -1.65 10.89
CA ARG A 357 -13.25 -0.85 11.92
C ARG A 357 -13.04 0.61 11.48
N GLY A 358 -13.22 0.87 10.20
CA GLY A 358 -13.12 2.23 9.64
C GLY A 358 -14.34 3.08 9.99
N ARG A 359 -14.11 4.38 10.10
CA ARG A 359 -15.11 5.42 10.34
C ARG A 359 -15.05 6.44 9.22
N SER A 360 -16.22 6.95 8.77
CA SER A 360 -16.25 7.99 7.76
C SER A 360 -15.57 9.28 8.23
N LEU A 361 -14.71 9.79 7.40
CA LEU A 361 -14.01 11.07 7.59
C LEU A 361 -14.88 12.27 7.15
N LEU A 362 -15.99 12.05 6.45
CA LEU A 362 -16.80 13.16 5.88
C LEU A 362 -17.24 14.16 6.93
N PRO A 363 -17.81 13.77 8.09
CA PRO A 363 -18.20 14.72 9.12
C PRO A 363 -17.01 15.56 9.64
N LEU A 364 -15.84 14.91 9.82
CA LEU A 364 -14.62 15.60 10.23
C LEU A 364 -14.12 16.58 9.17
N LEU A 365 -14.04 16.15 7.92
CA LEU A 365 -13.52 16.96 6.81
C LEU A 365 -14.44 18.11 6.39
N ARG A 366 -15.74 17.98 6.68
CA ARG A 366 -16.74 19.06 6.48
C ARG A 366 -16.85 20.01 7.66
N GLY A 367 -16.13 19.74 8.75
CA GLY A 367 -16.19 20.56 9.96
C GLY A 367 -17.48 20.37 10.78
N GLU A 368 -18.21 19.29 10.54
CA GLU A 368 -19.45 18.93 11.26
C GLU A 368 -19.16 18.35 12.64
N THR A 369 -17.96 17.79 12.84
CA THR A 369 -17.44 17.32 14.12
C THR A 369 -15.97 17.66 14.28
N THR A 370 -15.53 17.85 15.54
CA THR A 370 -14.10 17.95 15.91
C THR A 370 -13.63 16.74 16.72
N THR A 371 -14.55 15.82 17.05
CA THR A 371 -14.25 14.62 17.85
C THR A 371 -13.69 13.52 16.94
N TRP A 372 -12.47 13.11 17.22
CA TRP A 372 -11.76 12.02 16.55
C TRP A 372 -10.84 11.34 17.55
N ASP A 373 -10.75 10.01 17.53
CA ASP A 373 -10.00 9.28 18.57
C ASP A 373 -8.48 9.31 18.38
N ASP A 374 -8.00 9.77 17.20
CA ASP A 374 -6.57 9.86 16.86
C ASP A 374 -5.83 8.54 17.15
N VAL A 375 -6.38 7.41 16.65
CA VAL A 375 -5.81 6.07 16.84
C VAL A 375 -5.78 5.29 15.52
N ALA A 376 -4.67 4.59 15.30
CA ALA A 376 -4.52 3.62 14.22
C ALA A 376 -3.72 2.40 14.70
N PHE A 377 -4.04 1.22 14.17
CA PHE A 377 -3.32 -0.02 14.42
C PHE A 377 -2.74 -0.57 13.12
N SER A 378 -1.58 -1.22 13.25
CA SER A 378 -0.96 -1.99 12.17
C SER A 378 -0.41 -3.29 12.75
N GLU A 379 -0.50 -4.40 12.02
CA GLU A 379 -0.04 -5.69 12.50
C GLU A 379 0.75 -6.47 11.45
N LEU A 380 1.73 -7.22 11.92
CA LEU A 380 2.60 -8.06 11.10
C LEU A 380 2.83 -9.39 11.83
N CYS A 381 2.34 -10.47 11.24
CA CYS A 381 2.43 -11.79 11.85
C CYS A 381 2.89 -12.83 10.84
N TYR A 382 3.90 -13.59 11.23
CA TYR A 382 4.43 -14.74 10.49
C TYR A 382 4.64 -15.89 11.44
N ASP A 383 4.39 -17.12 11.02
CA ASP A 383 4.97 -18.26 11.66
C ASP A 383 6.33 -18.64 11.02
N ALA A 384 7.14 -19.40 11.75
CA ALA A 384 8.51 -19.73 11.39
C ALA A 384 8.72 -20.38 10.02
N ALA A 385 7.71 -21.00 9.47
CA ALA A 385 7.88 -21.93 8.36
C ALA A 385 7.23 -21.47 7.05
N GLY A 386 6.46 -20.38 7.02
CA GLY A 386 5.52 -20.12 5.93
C GLY A 386 5.75 -18.85 5.13
N ALA A 387 6.73 -18.07 5.41
CA ALA A 387 6.76 -16.70 4.92
C ALA A 387 7.27 -16.52 3.49
N GLY A 388 7.81 -17.53 2.84
CA GLY A 388 8.30 -17.40 1.45
C GLY A 388 9.32 -16.27 1.23
N GLY A 389 9.88 -15.73 2.31
CA GLY A 389 10.84 -14.64 2.34
C GLY A 389 11.82 -14.81 3.51
N PRO A 390 12.89 -14.01 3.56
CA PRO A 390 13.82 -14.01 4.65
C PRO A 390 13.17 -13.44 5.91
N PHE A 391 12.57 -14.28 6.72
CA PHE A 391 12.05 -13.90 8.04
C PHE A 391 12.78 -14.67 9.11
N PRO A 392 13.58 -13.97 9.92
CA PRO A 392 14.62 -14.56 10.74
C PRO A 392 14.16 -15.11 12.06
N VAL A 393 12.97 -14.81 12.51
CA VAL A 393 12.56 -15.14 13.87
C VAL A 393 11.37 -16.10 13.81
N GLU A 394 11.55 -17.28 14.38
CA GLU A 394 10.47 -18.25 14.57
C GLU A 394 9.28 -17.56 15.27
N GLY A 395 8.14 -17.44 14.54
CA GLY A 395 6.93 -16.86 15.09
C GLY A 395 7.02 -15.37 15.41
N THR A 396 7.11 -14.52 14.41
CA THR A 396 7.04 -13.07 14.58
C THR A 396 5.59 -12.62 14.66
N PHE A 397 5.17 -12.15 15.84
CA PHE A 397 3.85 -11.58 16.08
C PHE A 397 4.03 -10.18 16.63
N GLN A 398 3.64 -9.20 15.84
CA GLN A 398 3.88 -7.80 16.15
C GLN A 398 2.61 -6.99 15.88
N ARG A 399 2.35 -6.01 16.73
CA ARG A 399 1.29 -5.05 16.52
C ARG A 399 1.69 -3.66 16.99
N MET A 400 1.44 -2.68 16.17
CA MET A 400 1.68 -1.27 16.45
C MET A 400 0.36 -0.58 16.78
N ILE A 401 0.41 0.36 17.73
CA ILE A 401 -0.60 1.38 17.93
C ILE A 401 0.03 2.77 17.78
N ARG A 402 -0.64 3.63 17.03
CA ARG A 402 -0.41 5.07 17.00
C ARG A 402 -1.58 5.75 17.71
N ARG A 403 -1.32 6.44 18.83
CA ARG A 403 -2.33 7.18 19.59
C ARG A 403 -1.84 8.57 19.96
N GLY A 404 -2.50 9.60 19.42
CA GLY A 404 -2.06 10.98 19.61
C GLY A 404 -0.57 11.14 19.27
N PRO A 405 0.32 11.63 20.17
CA PRO A 405 1.75 11.76 19.92
C PRO A 405 2.53 10.43 20.02
N TRP A 406 1.95 9.41 20.64
CA TRP A 406 2.66 8.19 20.96
C TRP A 406 2.50 7.11 19.90
N LYS A 407 3.58 6.37 19.64
CA LYS A 407 3.59 5.13 18.88
C LYS A 407 4.28 4.04 19.68
N LEU A 408 3.54 2.95 19.97
CA LEU A 408 4.08 1.76 20.59
C LEU A 408 4.07 0.62 19.59
N VAL A 409 5.19 -0.11 19.53
CA VAL A 409 5.31 -1.38 18.80
C VAL A 409 5.46 -2.49 19.81
N TYR A 410 4.48 -3.36 19.86
CA TYR A 410 4.53 -4.58 20.66
C TYR A 410 5.10 -5.73 19.84
N TYR A 411 6.07 -6.41 20.42
CA TYR A 411 6.70 -7.62 19.87
C TYR A 411 6.46 -8.78 20.84
N HIS A 412 5.73 -9.80 20.40
CA HIS A 412 5.49 -10.96 21.26
C HIS A 412 6.82 -11.67 21.59
N GLY A 413 7.11 -11.84 22.88
CA GLY A 413 8.36 -12.47 23.36
C GLY A 413 9.62 -11.61 23.28
N LEU A 414 9.52 -10.34 22.81
CA LEU A 414 10.63 -9.38 22.74
C LEU A 414 10.25 -8.06 23.42
N PRO A 415 11.21 -7.18 23.77
CA PRO A 415 10.90 -5.86 24.31
C PRO A 415 10.02 -5.05 23.34
N SER A 416 9.10 -4.25 23.87
CA SER A 416 8.37 -3.27 23.07
C SER A 416 9.24 -2.06 22.77
N GLN A 417 8.90 -1.29 21.73
CA GLN A 417 9.45 0.03 21.44
C GLN A 417 8.38 1.12 21.64
N LEU A 418 8.77 2.29 22.14
CA LEU A 418 7.90 3.44 22.32
C LEU A 418 8.56 4.71 21.75
N PHE A 419 7.84 5.42 20.90
CA PHE A 419 8.28 6.69 20.33
C PHE A 419 7.27 7.81 20.59
N ASN A 420 7.75 9.05 20.80
CA ASN A 420 6.93 10.26 20.78
C ASN A 420 7.19 10.97 19.46
N LEU A 421 6.27 10.88 18.51
CA LEU A 421 6.47 11.40 17.15
C LEU A 421 6.33 12.93 17.03
N GLU A 422 5.85 13.64 18.05
CA GLU A 422 5.90 15.09 18.10
C GLU A 422 7.28 15.61 18.50
N GLU A 423 7.97 14.92 19.43
CA GLU A 423 9.31 15.25 19.89
C GLU A 423 10.40 14.65 19.01
N ASP A 424 10.15 13.45 18.47
CA ASP A 424 11.08 12.66 17.67
C ASP A 424 10.36 12.06 16.44
N PRO A 425 10.06 12.87 15.43
CA PRO A 425 9.36 12.40 14.22
C PRO A 425 10.17 11.44 13.36
N ARG A 426 11.44 11.21 13.72
CA ARG A 426 12.35 10.27 13.03
C ARG A 426 12.58 8.97 13.80
N GLU A 427 11.94 8.78 14.94
CA GLU A 427 12.00 7.54 15.72
C GLU A 427 13.44 7.09 16.07
N THR A 428 14.27 8.06 16.42
CA THR A 428 15.68 7.81 16.77
C THR A 428 15.87 7.49 18.24
N ARG A 429 14.84 7.74 19.08
CA ARG A 429 14.90 7.59 20.52
C ARG A 429 13.77 6.68 21.03
N ASP A 430 14.09 5.42 21.25
CA ASP A 430 13.19 4.48 21.93
C ASP A 430 13.06 4.86 23.42
N ARG A 431 11.83 5.07 23.88
CA ARG A 431 11.48 5.46 25.24
C ARG A 431 10.80 4.33 26.05
N ALA A 432 10.77 3.10 25.52
CA ALA A 432 10.06 2.00 26.18
C ALA A 432 10.64 1.66 27.57
N THR A 433 11.93 1.93 27.81
CA THR A 433 12.57 1.71 29.09
C THR A 433 12.67 2.97 29.96
N ASP A 434 12.18 4.12 29.50
CA ASP A 434 12.17 5.36 30.27
C ASP A 434 11.19 5.25 31.45
N PRO A 435 11.63 5.44 32.70
CA PRO A 435 10.75 5.39 33.87
C PRO A 435 9.55 6.35 33.79
N ALA A 436 9.72 7.50 33.13
CA ALA A 436 8.65 8.49 32.96
C ALA A 436 7.57 8.05 31.95
N CYS A 437 7.82 7.02 31.16
CA CYS A 437 6.93 6.55 30.10
C CYS A 437 6.26 5.22 30.43
N GLN A 438 6.52 4.61 31.60
CA GLN A 438 6.03 3.26 31.93
C GLN A 438 4.49 3.17 31.99
N GLU A 439 3.80 4.22 32.41
CA GLU A 439 2.33 4.27 32.41
C GLU A 439 1.80 4.25 30.97
N VAL A 440 2.39 5.03 30.07
CA VAL A 440 2.02 5.04 28.64
C VAL A 440 2.31 3.69 28.00
N VAL A 441 3.45 3.07 28.29
CA VAL A 441 3.77 1.71 27.78
C VAL A 441 2.71 0.70 28.23
N ALA A 442 2.33 0.73 29.51
CA ALA A 442 1.34 -0.21 30.05
C ALA A 442 -0.07 0.01 29.44
N GLU A 443 -0.50 1.26 29.30
CA GLU A 443 -1.79 1.62 28.70
C GLU A 443 -1.85 1.18 27.23
N LEU A 444 -0.88 1.57 26.41
CA LEU A 444 -0.86 1.24 25.00
C LEU A 444 -0.67 -0.26 24.75
N THR A 445 0.09 -0.96 25.60
CA THR A 445 0.20 -2.43 25.52
C THR A 445 -1.12 -3.10 25.78
N ALA A 446 -1.89 -2.64 26.78
CA ALA A 446 -3.21 -3.18 27.05
C ALA A 446 -4.19 -2.96 25.87
N GLU A 447 -4.10 -1.79 25.20
CA GLU A 447 -4.89 -1.52 23.99
C GLU A 447 -4.48 -2.39 22.81
N VAL A 448 -3.19 -2.58 22.58
CA VAL A 448 -2.65 -3.46 21.51
C VAL A 448 -3.15 -4.88 21.68
N LEU A 449 -3.17 -5.41 22.91
CA LEU A 449 -3.57 -6.78 23.20
C LEU A 449 -5.09 -6.97 23.30
N ASN A 450 -5.85 -5.89 23.31
CA ASN A 450 -7.31 -5.98 23.37
C ASN A 450 -7.89 -6.60 22.09
N GLY A 451 -8.38 -7.83 22.20
CA GLY A 451 -8.94 -8.59 21.08
C GLY A 451 -7.90 -9.13 20.09
N TRP A 452 -6.60 -9.02 20.40
CA TRP A 452 -5.50 -9.55 19.58
C TRP A 452 -4.69 -10.56 20.42
N ASN A 453 -4.64 -11.81 19.95
CA ASN A 453 -4.00 -12.91 20.66
C ASN A 453 -2.95 -13.60 19.76
N PRO A 454 -1.64 -13.49 20.08
CA PRO A 454 -0.56 -14.11 19.28
C PRO A 454 -0.66 -15.62 19.17
N GLU A 455 -1.07 -16.31 20.25
CA GLU A 455 -1.19 -17.77 20.28
C GLU A 455 -2.29 -18.27 19.34
N ASP A 456 -3.44 -17.57 19.32
CA ASP A 456 -4.54 -17.88 18.41
C ASP A 456 -4.14 -17.64 16.95
N ILE A 457 -3.45 -16.52 16.68
CA ILE A 457 -2.92 -16.21 15.35
C ILE A 457 -1.91 -17.28 14.90
N SER A 458 -1.00 -17.70 15.80
CA SER A 458 -0.03 -18.76 15.53
C SER A 458 -0.69 -20.08 15.16
N ALA A 459 -1.72 -20.49 15.93
CA ALA A 459 -2.47 -21.71 15.62
C ALA A 459 -3.18 -21.65 14.26
N ARG A 460 -3.77 -20.51 13.92
CA ARG A 460 -4.41 -20.29 12.61
C ARG A 460 -3.43 -20.28 11.46
N LEU A 461 -2.24 -19.69 11.63
CA LEU A 461 -1.17 -19.73 10.62
C LEU A 461 -0.60 -21.15 10.43
N ALA A 462 -0.48 -21.92 11.51
CA ALA A 462 -0.05 -23.32 11.43
C ALA A 462 -1.04 -24.18 10.63
N LEU A 463 -2.34 -24.04 10.91
CA LEU A 463 -3.39 -24.71 10.13
C LEU A 463 -3.37 -24.29 8.65
N TRP A 464 -3.27 -22.97 8.39
CA TRP A 464 -3.16 -22.45 7.03
C TRP A 464 -1.99 -23.05 6.25
N ARG A 465 -0.87 -23.30 6.90
CA ARG A 465 0.29 -23.94 6.27
C ARG A 465 -0.05 -25.35 5.77
N GLU A 466 -0.69 -26.16 6.61
CA GLU A 466 -1.11 -27.52 6.24
C GLU A 466 -2.13 -27.50 5.06
N GLU A 467 -3.12 -26.62 5.13
CA GLU A 467 -4.09 -26.43 4.06
C GLU A 467 -3.45 -25.94 2.76
N SER A 468 -2.49 -25.01 2.86
CA SER A 468 -1.79 -24.44 1.71
C SER A 468 -0.92 -25.46 0.96
N GLU A 469 -0.37 -26.47 1.65
CA GLU A 469 0.37 -27.57 1.00
C GLU A 469 -0.56 -28.41 0.11
N VAL A 470 -1.79 -28.68 0.54
CA VAL A 470 -2.80 -29.38 -0.24
C VAL A 470 -3.20 -28.56 -1.46
N LEU A 471 -3.47 -27.26 -1.27
CA LEU A 471 -3.83 -26.35 -2.36
C LEU A 471 -2.70 -26.21 -3.39
N ALA A 472 -1.47 -26.08 -2.92
CA ALA A 472 -0.29 -26.00 -3.80
C ALA A 472 -0.04 -27.33 -4.55
N GLY A 473 -0.24 -28.47 -3.89
CA GLY A 473 -0.20 -29.79 -4.52
C GLY A 473 -1.24 -29.92 -5.63
N TRP A 474 -2.47 -29.49 -5.36
CA TRP A 474 -3.54 -29.44 -6.37
C TRP A 474 -3.18 -28.52 -7.53
N GLY A 475 -2.72 -27.30 -7.24
CA GLY A 475 -2.37 -26.32 -8.27
C GLY A 475 -1.26 -26.83 -9.21
N ARG A 476 -0.21 -27.47 -8.66
CA ARG A 476 0.87 -28.08 -9.47
C ARG A 476 0.38 -29.24 -10.33
N THR A 477 -0.58 -30.04 -9.84
CA THR A 477 -1.06 -31.24 -10.54
C THR A 477 -2.13 -30.93 -11.57
N VAL A 478 -3.13 -30.10 -11.18
CA VAL A 478 -4.31 -29.80 -12.03
C VAL A 478 -4.00 -28.67 -13.01
N GLN A 479 -3.11 -27.75 -12.64
CA GLN A 479 -2.74 -26.56 -13.43
C GLN A 479 -3.99 -25.77 -13.91
N PRO A 480 -4.85 -25.32 -12.98
CA PRO A 480 -6.05 -24.59 -13.35
C PRO A 480 -5.71 -23.31 -14.11
N THR A 481 -6.58 -22.91 -15.03
CA THR A 481 -6.41 -21.66 -15.78
C THR A 481 -6.54 -20.46 -14.85
N ASP A 482 -5.58 -19.54 -14.93
CA ASP A 482 -5.64 -18.26 -14.26
C ASP A 482 -6.72 -17.35 -14.88
N VAL A 483 -7.41 -16.61 -14.05
CA VAL A 483 -8.44 -15.64 -14.45
C VAL A 483 -7.88 -14.22 -14.31
N CYS A 484 -8.03 -13.41 -15.35
CA CYS A 484 -7.58 -12.01 -15.37
C CYS A 484 -6.09 -11.82 -15.06
N ARG A 485 -5.23 -12.82 -15.27
CA ARG A 485 -3.79 -12.70 -15.07
C ARG A 485 -3.18 -11.86 -16.19
N TRP A 486 -2.38 -10.84 -15.80
CA TRP A 486 -1.57 -10.08 -16.72
C TRP A 486 -0.31 -10.87 -17.12
N ASP A 487 0.05 -10.84 -18.42
CA ASP A 487 1.13 -11.66 -18.98
C ASP A 487 2.49 -10.94 -18.78
N LEU A 488 3.15 -11.19 -17.65
CA LEU A 488 4.52 -10.74 -17.42
C LEU A 488 5.49 -11.66 -18.18
N ARG A 489 6.33 -11.04 -19.02
CA ARG A 489 7.33 -11.74 -19.85
C ARG A 489 8.74 -11.29 -19.45
N PRO A 490 9.72 -12.22 -19.42
CA PRO A 490 11.09 -11.95 -18.95
C PRO A 490 11.80 -10.78 -19.66
N GLU A 491 11.49 -10.57 -20.93
CA GLU A 491 12.08 -9.47 -21.73
C GLU A 491 11.58 -8.08 -21.37
N MET A 492 10.57 -7.97 -20.50
CA MET A 492 10.13 -6.70 -19.95
C MET A 492 11.06 -6.17 -18.85
N ASP A 493 11.89 -7.07 -18.28
CA ASP A 493 12.76 -6.81 -17.14
C ASP A 493 14.23 -6.77 -17.55
N PHE A 494 14.83 -5.57 -17.62
CA PHE A 494 16.24 -5.41 -18.00
C PHE A 494 16.88 -4.16 -17.37
N LEU A 495 18.22 -4.19 -17.29
CA LEU A 495 19.05 -3.00 -17.05
C LEU A 495 19.71 -2.57 -18.37
N ASP A 496 19.97 -1.27 -18.53
CA ASP A 496 20.69 -0.76 -19.68
C ASP A 496 22.14 -1.29 -19.70
N GLU A 497 22.64 -1.64 -20.89
CA GLU A 497 23.93 -2.33 -21.09
C GLU A 497 25.14 -1.64 -20.45
N GLN A 498 25.08 -0.31 -20.22
CA GLN A 498 26.18 0.44 -19.59
C GLN A 498 26.36 0.16 -18.09
N GLN A 499 25.41 -0.46 -17.42
CA GLN A 499 25.53 -0.88 -16.01
C GLN A 499 26.06 -2.32 -15.87
N MET A 500 26.10 -3.09 -16.94
CA MET A 500 26.57 -4.49 -16.92
C MET A 500 28.07 -4.64 -17.16
N GLY A 501 28.80 -3.53 -17.35
CA GLY A 501 30.21 -3.49 -17.76
C GLY A 501 31.20 -2.93 -16.72
N ASP A 502 30.75 -2.58 -15.52
CA ASP A 502 31.57 -2.17 -14.38
C ASP A 502 31.40 -3.23 -13.26
#